data_b12e5307e616c8c47df30e9bea61438d
#
_entry.id   b12e5307e616c8c47df30e9bea61438d
#
_cell.length_a   1.000
_cell.length_b   1.000
_cell.length_c   1.000
_cell.angle_alpha   90.00
_cell.angle_beta   90.00
_cell.angle_gamma   90.00
#
_symmetry.space_group_name_H-M   'P 1'
#
loop_
_entity.id
_entity.type
_entity.pdbx_description
1 polymer ?
#
loop_
_entity_poly.entity_id
_entity_poly.type
_entity_poly.pdbx_seq_one_letter_code
_entity_poly.pdbx_strand_id
1 'polypeptide(L)'
;MNDRLSITYIFGDVLMRRIVFALGVVAGVAVLVAYIGRAYGQTNGKVAPIFVNKIPPGYRDWRLISVAHEEGNLNSFAAVLGNDVAIKAYREGKLPFPDGAIIAALHYSHVPSDENNKVFGRSQSFVAGAPTNIQFMVKDSKKYAMTGGWGFAHFKDGKPGDEAFMSTCFPCHNQTKARDLVFTRYAP
;
A
#
# COMPACT_ATOMS: atom_id res chain seq x y z
N MET A 1 79.90 -25.43 18.88
CA MET A 1 79.43 -25.43 17.51
C MET A 1 77.96 -25.88 17.45
N ASN A 2 77.10 -25.45 18.41
CA ASN A 2 75.70 -25.93 18.55
C ASN A 2 74.66 -24.83 18.61
N ASP A 3 75.04 -23.53 18.42
CA ASP A 3 74.06 -22.46 18.59
C ASP A 3 73.25 -22.06 17.34
N ARG A 4 73.70 -22.46 16.16
CA ARG A 4 73.02 -22.12 14.94
C ARG A 4 71.77 -22.96 14.61
N LEU A 5 71.72 -24.20 15.11
CA LEU A 5 70.59 -25.11 14.80
C LEU A 5 69.34 -24.80 15.69
N SER A 6 69.52 -24.27 16.89
CA SER A 6 68.43 -23.94 17.79
C SER A 6 67.59 -22.72 17.29
N ILE A 7 68.26 -21.73 16.70
CA ILE A 7 67.60 -20.49 16.22
C ILE A 7 66.70 -20.75 14.99
N THR A 8 67.11 -21.65 14.12
CA THR A 8 66.35 -21.98 12.90
C THR A 8 65.01 -22.72 13.21
N TYR A 9 65.00 -23.56 14.22
CA TYR A 9 63.79 -24.28 14.69
C TYR A 9 62.80 -23.35 15.35
N ILE A 10 63.24 -22.40 16.15
CA ILE A 10 62.35 -21.45 16.85
C ILE A 10 61.69 -20.48 15.86
N PHE A 11 62.43 -19.99 14.85
CA PHE A 11 61.88 -19.11 13.80
C PHE A 11 60.87 -19.83 12.91
N GLY A 12 61.06 -21.10 12.58
CA GLY A 12 60.14 -21.91 11.81
C GLY A 12 58.81 -22.14 12.51
N ASP A 13 58.85 -22.42 13.83
CA ASP A 13 57.64 -22.67 14.63
C ASP A 13 56.82 -21.40 14.84
N VAL A 14 57.45 -20.25 15.08
CA VAL A 14 56.76 -18.95 15.20
C VAL A 14 56.13 -18.52 13.87
N LEU A 15 56.83 -18.74 12.75
CA LEU A 15 56.31 -18.41 11.41
C LEU A 15 55.13 -19.32 11.06
N MET A 16 55.21 -20.60 11.32
CA MET A 16 54.16 -21.57 11.06
C MET A 16 52.90 -21.29 11.90
N ARG A 17 53.04 -20.94 13.17
CA ARG A 17 51.92 -20.53 14.04
C ARG A 17 51.23 -19.25 13.53
N ARG A 18 51.99 -18.27 13.04
CA ARG A 18 51.44 -17.04 12.46
C ARG A 18 50.66 -17.32 11.16
N ILE A 19 51.15 -18.21 10.30
CA ILE A 19 50.48 -18.61 9.06
C ILE A 19 49.19 -19.36 9.37
N VAL A 20 49.20 -20.30 10.32
CA VAL A 20 47.99 -21.05 10.72
C VAL A 20 46.95 -20.12 11.34
N PHE A 21 47.40 -19.14 12.16
CA PHE A 21 46.50 -18.14 12.74
C PHE A 21 45.88 -17.22 11.67
N ALA A 22 46.67 -16.75 10.70
CA ALA A 22 46.19 -15.93 9.60
C ALA A 22 45.22 -16.69 8.70
N LEU A 23 45.46 -17.95 8.37
CA LEU A 23 44.55 -18.80 7.62
C LEU A 23 43.25 -19.07 8.38
N GLY A 24 43.31 -19.27 9.70
CA GLY A 24 42.12 -19.44 10.56
C GLY A 24 41.24 -18.19 10.58
N VAL A 25 41.84 -17.01 10.64
CA VAL A 25 41.11 -15.72 10.62
C VAL A 25 40.43 -15.49 9.26
N VAL A 26 41.15 -15.76 8.16
CA VAL A 26 40.58 -15.62 6.81
C VAL A 26 39.45 -16.60 6.58
N ALA A 27 39.58 -17.86 7.03
CA ALA A 27 38.49 -18.84 6.95
C ALA A 27 37.25 -18.42 7.79
N GLY A 28 37.50 -17.89 9.02
CA GLY A 28 36.44 -17.38 9.89
C GLY A 28 35.68 -16.21 9.30
N VAL A 29 36.40 -15.26 8.69
CA VAL A 29 35.79 -14.10 8.03
C VAL A 29 34.97 -14.53 6.79
N ALA A 30 35.48 -15.48 5.99
CA ALA A 30 34.77 -16.01 4.83
C ALA A 30 33.47 -16.73 5.22
N VAL A 31 33.49 -17.50 6.32
CA VAL A 31 32.27 -18.14 6.84
C VAL A 31 31.29 -17.13 7.37
N LEU A 32 31.76 -16.08 8.07
CA LEU A 32 30.89 -15.02 8.59
C LEU A 32 30.22 -14.22 7.45
N VAL A 33 30.97 -13.88 6.40
CA VAL A 33 30.45 -13.18 5.21
C VAL A 33 29.43 -14.07 4.47
N ALA A 34 29.69 -15.38 4.36
CA ALA A 34 28.72 -16.31 3.77
C ALA A 34 27.46 -16.47 4.61
N TYR A 35 27.57 -16.40 5.94
CA TYR A 35 26.42 -16.46 6.85
C TYR A 35 25.59 -15.17 6.81
N ILE A 36 26.25 -14.00 6.78
CA ILE A 36 25.58 -12.71 6.62
C ILE A 36 24.94 -12.60 5.24
N GLY A 37 25.61 -13.05 4.18
CA GLY A 37 25.05 -13.09 2.82
C GLY A 37 23.83 -14.00 2.70
N ARG A 38 23.73 -15.06 3.52
CA ARG A 38 22.51 -15.90 3.60
C ARG A 38 21.41 -15.30 4.46
N ALA A 39 21.75 -14.52 5.48
CA ALA A 39 20.76 -13.79 6.29
C ALA A 39 20.14 -12.60 5.53
N TYR A 40 20.87 -12.01 4.59
CA TYR A 40 20.34 -11.12 3.54
C TYR A 40 19.92 -11.92 2.30
N GLY A 41 19.52 -13.19 2.50
CA GLY A 41 19.03 -14.05 1.43
C GLY A 41 17.96 -13.32 0.65
N GLN A 42 18.20 -13.17 -0.65
CA GLN A 42 17.25 -12.75 -1.65
C GLN A 42 15.87 -13.26 -1.26
N THR A 43 15.09 -12.40 -0.63
CA THR A 43 13.67 -12.46 -0.82
C THR A 43 13.50 -12.25 -2.31
N ASN A 44 13.27 -13.31 -3.07
CA ASN A 44 12.51 -13.23 -4.30
C ASN A 44 11.14 -12.69 -3.89
N GLY A 45 11.15 -11.44 -3.43
CA GLY A 45 9.99 -10.75 -2.99
C GLY A 45 9.16 -10.50 -4.23
N LYS A 46 8.19 -11.36 -4.46
CA LYS A 46 6.97 -10.87 -5.11
C LYS A 46 6.61 -9.66 -4.29
N VAL A 47 6.82 -8.48 -4.86
CA VAL A 47 6.37 -7.22 -4.26
C VAL A 47 4.95 -7.47 -3.80
N ALA A 48 4.68 -7.31 -2.52
CA ALA A 48 3.34 -7.58 -2.00
C ALA A 48 2.36 -6.76 -2.83
N PRO A 49 1.29 -7.36 -3.36
CA PRO A 49 0.38 -6.66 -4.25
C PRO A 49 -0.20 -5.47 -3.49
N ILE A 50 -0.01 -4.27 -4.03
CA ILE A 50 -0.63 -3.04 -3.49
C ILE A 50 -2.04 -2.86 -4.04
N PHE A 51 -2.47 -3.72 -4.95
CA PHE A 51 -3.73 -3.59 -5.67
C PHE A 51 -4.73 -4.67 -5.29
N VAL A 52 -5.99 -4.25 -5.27
CA VAL A 52 -7.14 -5.15 -5.19
C VAL A 52 -7.62 -5.42 -6.62
N ASN A 53 -7.62 -6.68 -7.02
CA ASN A 53 -7.92 -7.11 -8.39
C ASN A 53 -9.33 -7.69 -8.58
N LYS A 54 -10.14 -7.68 -7.53
CA LYS A 54 -11.53 -8.15 -7.57
C LYS A 54 -12.45 -7.14 -6.90
N ILE A 55 -13.58 -6.89 -7.52
CA ILE A 55 -14.63 -6.06 -6.93
C ILE A 55 -15.18 -6.78 -5.70
N PRO A 56 -15.15 -6.14 -4.51
CA PRO A 56 -15.78 -6.69 -3.32
C PRO A 56 -17.27 -6.93 -3.53
N PRO A 57 -17.82 -8.10 -3.18
CA PRO A 57 -19.22 -8.39 -3.38
C PRO A 57 -20.11 -7.53 -2.47
N GLY A 58 -21.34 -7.26 -2.91
CA GLY A 58 -22.35 -6.56 -2.13
C GLY A 58 -22.09 -5.07 -1.88
N TYR A 59 -21.09 -4.47 -2.52
CA TYR A 59 -20.69 -3.09 -2.25
C TYR A 59 -21.82 -2.06 -2.51
N ARG A 60 -22.77 -2.36 -3.37
CA ARG A 60 -23.89 -1.45 -3.65
C ARG A 60 -24.91 -1.36 -2.52
N ASP A 61 -24.93 -2.35 -1.64
CA ASP A 61 -25.81 -2.42 -0.47
C ASP A 61 -25.14 -1.88 0.81
N TRP A 62 -23.89 -1.39 0.68
CA TRP A 62 -23.16 -0.82 1.80
C TRP A 62 -23.73 0.55 2.19
N ARG A 63 -23.42 0.96 3.42
CA ARG A 63 -23.93 2.23 3.95
C ARG A 63 -23.16 3.41 3.41
N LEU A 64 -23.87 4.51 3.21
CA LEU A 64 -23.27 5.78 2.80
C LEU A 64 -22.34 6.31 3.91
N ILE A 65 -21.13 6.68 3.52
CA ILE A 65 -20.18 7.43 4.35
C ILE A 65 -20.32 8.92 4.06
N SER A 66 -20.34 9.28 2.78
CA SER A 66 -20.36 10.67 2.33
C SER A 66 -20.70 10.76 0.85
N VAL A 67 -20.98 11.96 0.40
CA VAL A 67 -21.01 12.33 -1.01
C VAL A 67 -19.98 13.41 -1.28
N ALA A 68 -19.44 13.45 -2.48
CA ALA A 68 -18.52 14.49 -2.93
C ALA A 68 -18.88 14.94 -4.34
N HIS A 69 -18.58 16.19 -4.64
CA HIS A 69 -18.53 16.72 -5.99
C HIS A 69 -17.09 17.13 -6.28
N GLU A 70 -16.52 16.63 -7.33
CA GLU A 70 -15.17 16.92 -7.77
C GLU A 70 -15.21 17.72 -9.06
N GLU A 71 -14.71 18.94 -9.01
CA GLU A 71 -14.73 19.90 -10.11
C GLU A 71 -13.55 19.68 -11.09
N GLY A 72 -13.49 20.56 -12.09
CA GLY A 72 -12.43 20.58 -13.09
C GLY A 72 -12.49 19.39 -14.04
N ASN A 73 -11.37 18.77 -14.30
CA ASN A 73 -11.27 17.65 -15.24
C ASN A 73 -12.04 16.40 -14.82
N LEU A 74 -12.33 16.26 -13.52
CA LEU A 74 -13.10 15.12 -13.02
C LEU A 74 -14.59 15.31 -13.25
N ASN A 75 -15.11 16.51 -12.99
CA ASN A 75 -16.52 16.89 -13.14
C ASN A 75 -17.47 15.74 -12.78
N SER A 76 -17.34 15.22 -11.58
CA SER A 76 -18.01 14.00 -11.15
C SER A 76 -18.64 14.12 -9.77
N PHE A 77 -19.72 13.37 -9.58
CA PHE A 77 -20.21 13.03 -8.24
C PHE A 77 -19.59 11.72 -7.78
N ALA A 78 -19.28 11.64 -6.50
CA ALA A 78 -18.86 10.42 -5.83
C ALA A 78 -19.81 10.10 -4.68
N ALA A 79 -20.41 8.90 -4.70
CA ALA A 79 -21.05 8.30 -3.55
C ALA A 79 -20.04 7.39 -2.86
N VAL A 80 -19.67 7.71 -1.62
CA VAL A 80 -18.69 6.94 -0.87
C VAL A 80 -19.40 6.05 0.14
N LEU A 81 -19.23 4.75 -0.03
CA LEU A 81 -19.87 3.71 0.76
C LEU A 81 -18.83 2.97 1.60
N GLY A 82 -19.25 2.39 2.72
CA GLY A 82 -18.42 1.54 3.55
C GLY A 82 -19.13 0.27 3.98
N ASN A 83 -18.36 -0.81 4.08
CA ASN A 83 -18.85 -2.00 4.72
C ASN A 83 -19.06 -1.77 6.24
N ASP A 84 -19.66 -2.72 6.94
CA ASP A 84 -19.98 -2.57 8.36
C ASP A 84 -18.76 -2.26 9.23
N VAL A 85 -17.59 -2.81 8.88
CA VAL A 85 -16.34 -2.57 9.61
C VAL A 85 -15.89 -1.11 9.45
N ALA A 86 -15.92 -0.58 8.22
CA ALA A 86 -15.58 0.82 7.94
C ALA A 86 -16.57 1.78 8.62
N ILE A 87 -17.87 1.53 8.49
CA ILE A 87 -18.93 2.35 9.13
C ILE A 87 -18.78 2.39 10.63
N LYS A 88 -18.51 1.24 11.25
CA LYS A 88 -18.27 1.18 12.71
C LYS A 88 -17.06 2.03 13.11
N ALA A 89 -15.94 1.89 12.38
CA ALA A 89 -14.73 2.67 12.64
C ALA A 89 -14.99 4.19 12.54
N TYR A 90 -15.72 4.63 11.52
CA TYR A 90 -16.09 6.04 11.36
C TYR A 90 -16.93 6.55 12.53
N ARG A 91 -17.96 5.81 12.95
CA ARG A 91 -18.85 6.20 14.06
C ARG A 91 -18.12 6.28 15.39
N GLU A 92 -17.13 5.42 15.59
CA GLU A 92 -16.32 5.38 16.80
C GLU A 92 -15.11 6.33 16.75
N GLY A 93 -14.88 7.03 15.62
CA GLY A 93 -13.70 7.84 15.42
C GLY A 93 -12.40 7.04 15.49
N LYS A 94 -12.45 5.76 15.17
CA LYS A 94 -11.33 4.83 15.34
C LYS A 94 -10.33 4.93 14.21
N LEU A 95 -9.10 5.26 14.56
CA LEU A 95 -7.94 5.25 13.64
C LEU A 95 -6.76 4.52 14.32
N PRO A 96 -5.94 3.79 13.56
CA PRO A 96 -6.17 3.44 12.14
C PRO A 96 -7.43 2.56 11.97
N PHE A 97 -7.95 2.54 10.75
CA PHE A 97 -9.06 1.63 10.43
C PHE A 97 -8.65 0.18 10.69
N PRO A 98 -9.56 -0.64 11.25
CA PRO A 98 -9.27 -2.06 11.49
C PRO A 98 -9.20 -2.84 10.18
N ASP A 99 -8.46 -3.95 10.20
CA ASP A 99 -8.42 -4.90 9.08
C ASP A 99 -9.83 -5.38 8.74
N GLY A 100 -10.09 -5.55 7.45
CA GLY A 100 -11.42 -5.84 6.93
C GLY A 100 -12.29 -4.61 6.66
N ALA A 101 -11.86 -3.39 7.01
CA ALA A 101 -12.55 -2.18 6.56
C ALA A 101 -12.42 -2.03 5.04
N ILE A 102 -13.54 -1.75 4.36
CA ILE A 102 -13.56 -1.50 2.93
C ILE A 102 -14.37 -0.23 2.66
N ILE A 103 -13.78 0.64 1.85
CA ILE A 103 -14.39 1.88 1.38
C ILE A 103 -14.52 1.80 -0.12
N ALA A 104 -15.68 2.15 -0.66
CA ALA A 104 -15.97 2.19 -2.09
C ALA A 104 -16.38 3.62 -2.49
N ALA A 105 -15.74 4.18 -3.51
CA ALA A 105 -16.14 5.44 -4.13
C ALA A 105 -16.72 5.17 -5.52
N LEU A 106 -18.03 5.39 -5.66
CA LEU A 106 -18.77 5.20 -6.89
C LEU A 106 -18.86 6.54 -7.62
N HIS A 107 -18.17 6.68 -8.74
CA HIS A 107 -18.11 7.91 -9.50
C HIS A 107 -19.13 7.93 -10.64
N TYR A 108 -19.78 9.07 -10.79
CA TYR A 108 -20.77 9.34 -11.81
C TYR A 108 -20.47 10.67 -12.50
N SER A 109 -20.81 10.80 -13.78
CA SER A 109 -20.73 12.10 -14.43
C SER A 109 -21.68 13.10 -13.76
N HIS A 110 -21.21 14.33 -13.63
CA HIS A 110 -22.00 15.45 -13.11
C HIS A 110 -22.78 16.09 -14.27
N VAL A 111 -24.10 15.99 -14.25
CA VAL A 111 -24.95 16.50 -15.33
C VAL A 111 -26.04 17.43 -14.79
N PRO A 112 -26.40 18.51 -15.52
CA PRO A 112 -27.54 19.34 -15.16
C PRO A 112 -28.84 18.51 -15.20
N SER A 113 -29.75 18.79 -14.28
CA SER A 113 -31.12 18.27 -14.33
C SER A 113 -32.02 19.27 -15.06
N ASP A 114 -32.23 19.07 -16.35
CA ASP A 114 -33.05 19.97 -17.16
C ASP A 114 -34.46 20.07 -16.63
N GLU A 115 -35.04 18.95 -16.19
CA GLU A 115 -36.38 18.91 -15.61
C GLU A 115 -36.49 19.80 -14.37
N ASN A 116 -35.59 19.60 -13.38
CA ASN A 116 -35.59 20.36 -12.14
C ASN A 116 -35.27 21.84 -12.39
N ASN A 117 -34.30 22.12 -13.26
CA ASN A 117 -33.89 23.47 -13.60
C ASN A 117 -35.01 24.26 -14.29
N LYS A 118 -35.82 23.60 -15.09
CA LYS A 118 -37.02 24.20 -15.68
C LYS A 118 -38.03 24.59 -14.60
N VAL A 119 -38.28 23.74 -13.62
CA VAL A 119 -39.17 24.02 -12.48
C VAL A 119 -38.65 25.18 -11.65
N PHE A 120 -37.35 25.22 -11.37
CA PHE A 120 -36.73 26.29 -10.58
C PHE A 120 -36.55 27.61 -11.34
N GLY A 121 -36.72 27.61 -12.66
CA GLY A 121 -36.50 28.78 -13.50
C GLY A 121 -35.04 29.22 -13.62
N ARG A 122 -34.09 28.38 -13.16
CA ARG A 122 -32.68 28.65 -13.20
C ARG A 122 -31.84 27.36 -13.10
N SER A 123 -30.60 27.42 -13.57
CA SER A 123 -29.65 26.32 -13.45
C SER A 123 -29.08 26.24 -12.00
N GLN A 124 -29.57 25.28 -11.22
CA GLN A 124 -29.14 25.03 -9.84
C GLN A 124 -29.18 23.57 -9.42
N SER A 125 -29.77 22.71 -10.23
CA SER A 125 -29.94 21.29 -9.95
C SER A 125 -29.04 20.45 -10.86
N PHE A 126 -28.28 19.56 -10.25
CA PHE A 126 -27.44 18.60 -10.95
C PHE A 126 -27.73 17.20 -10.42
N VAL A 127 -27.60 16.20 -11.26
CA VAL A 127 -27.84 14.80 -10.93
C VAL A 127 -26.67 13.92 -11.36
N ALA A 128 -26.60 12.73 -10.77
CA ALA A 128 -25.66 11.71 -11.22
C ALA A 128 -26.06 11.22 -12.62
N GLY A 129 -25.18 11.37 -13.57
CA GLY A 129 -25.32 10.82 -14.92
C GLY A 129 -24.77 9.39 -15.00
N ALA A 130 -24.13 9.06 -16.12
CA ALA A 130 -23.55 7.74 -16.32
C ALA A 130 -22.47 7.41 -15.27
N PRO A 131 -22.38 6.15 -14.80
CA PRO A 131 -21.26 5.71 -13.98
C PRO A 131 -19.96 5.79 -14.77
N THR A 132 -18.91 6.30 -14.17
CA THR A 132 -17.59 6.48 -14.81
C THR A 132 -16.58 5.45 -14.35
N ASN A 133 -16.48 5.24 -13.06
CA ASN A 133 -15.59 4.25 -12.45
C ASN A 133 -15.99 3.95 -11.00
N ILE A 134 -15.38 2.93 -10.42
CA ILE A 134 -15.48 2.60 -9.01
C ILE A 134 -14.08 2.40 -8.45
N GLN A 135 -13.82 3.00 -7.31
CA GLN A 135 -12.56 2.84 -6.60
C GLN A 135 -12.78 2.15 -5.26
N PHE A 136 -11.82 1.35 -4.84
CA PHE A 136 -11.87 0.69 -3.54
C PHE A 136 -10.58 0.91 -2.76
N MET A 137 -10.71 1.04 -1.45
CA MET A 137 -9.66 0.88 -0.48
C MET A 137 -10.01 -0.29 0.43
N VAL A 138 -9.12 -1.25 0.55
CA VAL A 138 -9.31 -2.47 1.37
C VAL A 138 -8.23 -2.53 2.42
N LYS A 139 -8.61 -2.51 3.70
CA LYS A 139 -7.66 -2.59 4.82
C LYS A 139 -7.29 -4.03 5.11
N ASP A 140 -6.00 -4.32 5.00
CA ASP A 140 -5.33 -5.54 5.46
C ASP A 140 -3.88 -5.17 5.78
N SER A 141 -3.60 -5.00 7.06
CA SER A 141 -2.32 -4.50 7.56
C SER A 141 -1.13 -5.39 7.22
N LYS A 142 -1.36 -6.70 7.01
CA LYS A 142 -0.32 -7.67 6.65
C LYS A 142 -0.10 -7.70 5.14
N LYS A 143 -1.18 -7.83 4.39
CA LYS A 143 -1.13 -7.95 2.92
C LYS A 143 -0.63 -6.67 2.25
N TYR A 144 -1.05 -5.52 2.75
CA TYR A 144 -0.75 -4.22 2.16
C TYR A 144 0.20 -3.38 3.04
N ALA A 145 1.12 -4.04 3.77
CA ALA A 145 2.04 -3.37 4.70
C ALA A 145 2.84 -2.22 4.05
N MET A 146 3.24 -2.36 2.78
CA MET A 146 4.01 -1.36 2.05
C MET A 146 3.21 -0.08 1.74
N THR A 147 1.89 -0.14 1.79
CA THR A 147 0.98 0.97 1.51
C THR A 147 0.14 1.36 2.73
N GLY A 148 0.74 1.27 3.91
CA GLY A 148 0.09 1.63 5.18
C GLY A 148 -1.08 0.71 5.56
N GLY A 149 -1.09 -0.51 5.03
CA GLY A 149 -2.13 -1.51 5.26
C GLY A 149 -3.35 -1.35 4.33
N TRP A 150 -3.29 -0.50 3.31
CA TRP A 150 -4.37 -0.30 2.36
C TRP A 150 -4.03 -0.83 0.97
N GLY A 151 -4.88 -1.71 0.44
CA GLY A 151 -4.92 -2.07 -0.97
C GLY A 151 -5.83 -1.13 -1.73
N PHE A 152 -5.42 -0.74 -2.93
CA PHE A 152 -6.16 0.19 -3.80
C PHE A 152 -6.69 -0.53 -5.02
N ALA A 153 -7.83 -0.09 -5.53
CA ALA A 153 -8.39 -0.55 -6.78
C ALA A 153 -9.12 0.56 -7.52
N HIS A 154 -9.09 0.48 -8.83
CA HIS A 154 -9.91 1.26 -9.74
C HIS A 154 -10.51 0.31 -10.77
N PHE A 155 -11.81 0.37 -10.96
CA PHE A 155 -12.51 -0.43 -11.96
C PHE A 155 -13.31 0.48 -12.88
N LYS A 156 -13.20 0.24 -14.18
CA LYS A 156 -14.03 0.84 -15.21
C LYS A 156 -14.67 -0.27 -16.02
N ASP A 157 -15.99 -0.21 -16.19
CA ASP A 157 -16.77 -1.24 -16.91
C ASP A 157 -16.50 -2.66 -16.39
N GLY A 158 -16.35 -2.80 -15.06
CA GLY A 158 -16.07 -4.07 -14.40
C GLY A 158 -14.63 -4.58 -14.55
N LYS A 159 -13.76 -3.87 -15.26
CA LYS A 159 -12.37 -4.24 -15.50
C LYS A 159 -11.45 -3.43 -14.59
N PRO A 160 -10.41 -4.05 -13.99
CA PRO A 160 -9.43 -3.33 -13.20
C PRO A 160 -8.64 -2.36 -14.09
N GLY A 161 -8.27 -1.23 -13.52
CA GLY A 161 -7.31 -0.30 -14.13
C GLY A 161 -5.94 -0.95 -14.31
N ASP A 162 -5.12 -0.39 -15.19
CA ASP A 162 -3.74 -0.85 -15.35
C ASP A 162 -2.89 -0.51 -14.11
N GLU A 163 -1.78 -1.24 -13.94
CA GLU A 163 -0.90 -1.09 -12.79
C GLU A 163 -0.23 0.28 -12.73
N ALA A 164 0.05 0.90 -13.88
CA ALA A 164 0.69 2.22 -13.93
C ALA A 164 -0.25 3.27 -13.33
N PHE A 165 -1.53 3.26 -13.72
CA PHE A 165 -2.54 4.13 -13.14
C PHE A 165 -2.74 3.85 -11.64
N MET A 166 -2.95 2.59 -11.25
CA MET A 166 -3.19 2.22 -9.85
C MET A 166 -1.99 2.53 -8.95
N SER A 167 -0.76 2.55 -9.48
CA SER A 167 0.44 2.93 -8.72
C SER A 167 0.42 4.38 -8.25
N THR A 168 -0.39 5.25 -8.87
CA THR A 168 -0.56 6.65 -8.47
C THR A 168 -1.45 6.84 -7.24
N CYS A 169 -2.23 5.82 -6.86
CA CYS A 169 -3.17 5.93 -5.74
C CYS A 169 -2.46 6.19 -4.41
N PHE A 170 -1.49 5.34 -4.08
CA PHE A 170 -0.80 5.43 -2.78
C PHE A 170 -0.05 6.73 -2.56
N PRO A 171 0.76 7.27 -3.48
CA PRO A 171 1.44 8.55 -3.29
C PRO A 171 0.48 9.71 -2.98
N CYS A 172 -0.69 9.74 -3.63
CA CYS A 172 -1.71 10.75 -3.37
C CYS A 172 -2.33 10.55 -1.97
N HIS A 173 -2.80 9.33 -1.66
CA HIS A 173 -3.41 9.00 -0.37
C HIS A 173 -2.46 9.15 0.81
N ASN A 174 -1.15 8.95 0.61
CA ASN A 174 -0.12 9.10 1.62
C ASN A 174 -0.02 10.52 2.20
N GLN A 175 -0.56 11.52 1.53
CA GLN A 175 -0.64 12.89 2.05
C GLN A 175 -1.65 13.03 3.20
N THR A 176 -2.56 12.06 3.36
CA THR A 176 -3.59 12.05 4.42
C THR A 176 -3.30 11.07 5.56
N LYS A 177 -2.02 10.87 5.90
CA LYS A 177 -1.57 9.92 6.95
C LYS A 177 -2.28 10.11 8.29
N ALA A 178 -2.55 11.35 8.69
CA ALA A 178 -3.24 11.65 9.93
C ALA A 178 -4.66 11.07 10.00
N ARG A 179 -5.22 10.65 8.87
CA ARG A 179 -6.53 10.03 8.73
C ARG A 179 -6.44 8.62 8.14
N ASP A 180 -5.34 7.94 8.42
CA ASP A 180 -5.06 6.60 7.90
C ASP A 180 -5.23 6.51 6.37
N LEU A 181 -4.70 7.48 5.64
CA LEU A 181 -4.70 7.58 4.18
C LEU A 181 -6.09 7.81 3.54
N VAL A 182 -7.13 8.11 4.31
CA VAL A 182 -8.49 8.27 3.82
C VAL A 182 -8.86 9.74 3.67
N PHE A 183 -9.27 10.17 2.49
CA PHE A 183 -9.75 11.53 2.23
C PHE A 183 -11.14 11.80 2.80
N THR A 184 -12.02 10.79 2.68
CA THR A 184 -13.44 10.90 3.04
C THR A 184 -13.65 11.08 4.53
N ARG A 185 -14.49 12.01 4.91
CA ARG A 185 -15.00 12.19 6.27
C ARG A 185 -16.39 11.59 6.37
N TYR A 186 -16.76 11.14 7.56
CA TYR A 186 -18.10 10.66 7.82
C TYR A 186 -19.08 11.84 7.84
N ALA A 187 -20.07 11.78 6.98
CA ALA A 187 -21.22 12.66 6.95
C ALA A 187 -22.44 11.80 7.28
N PRO A 188 -22.95 11.83 8.52
CA PRO A 188 -24.06 11.02 8.96
C PRO A 188 -25.38 11.40 8.29
#